data_5311542f3b81d2c84cddead94aac0409
#
_entry.id   5311542f3b81d2c84cddead94aac0409
#
_cell.length_a   1.000
_cell.length_b   1.000
_cell.length_c   1.000
_cell.angle_alpha   90.00
_cell.angle_beta   90.00
_cell.angle_gamma   90.00
#
_symmetry.space_group_name_H-M   'P 1'
#
loop_
_entity.id
_entity.type
_entity.pdbx_description
1 polymer ?
#
loop_
_entity_poly.entity_id
_entity_poly.type
_entity_poly.pdbx_seq_one_letter_code
_entity_poly.pdbx_strand_id
1 'polypeptide(L)'
;MDETKVVMEPVTGVEDPGGDKDGVLKLKDGTSCTLGRQDKRFSVWLRILSGAQKSGMPVYVACAPGGAAQTILPMAARTIEQVGGVGTTAERTAVQIFMAPSIHFLTARHAALRPLLEEAVKTQEPLLLAVEPGTLEILGARKPPEGLDVTPI
;
A
#
# COMPACT_ATOMS: atom_id res chain seq x y z
N MET A 1 0.61 -2.37 24.58
CA MET A 1 1.36 -3.15 23.60
C MET A 1 1.54 -2.34 22.34
N ASP A 2 2.77 -2.22 21.91
CA ASP A 2 3.09 -1.38 20.78
C ASP A 2 2.80 -2.11 19.46
N GLU A 3 1.92 -1.53 18.68
CA GLU A 3 1.55 -2.11 17.41
C GLU A 3 1.97 -1.21 16.25
N THR A 4 2.38 -1.83 15.16
CA THR A 4 2.63 -1.11 13.92
C THR A 4 1.32 -0.53 13.40
N LYS A 5 1.30 0.76 13.15
CA LYS A 5 0.13 1.43 12.57
C LYS A 5 0.26 1.42 11.05
N VAL A 6 -0.78 0.95 10.37
CA VAL A 6 -0.85 0.97 8.91
C VAL A 6 -1.82 2.04 8.45
N VAL A 7 -1.37 2.88 7.52
CA VAL A 7 -2.17 3.96 6.94
C VAL A 7 -2.05 3.88 5.42
N MET A 8 -3.18 4.06 4.73
CA MET A 8 -3.23 4.09 3.27
C MET A 8 -3.92 5.39 2.86
N GLU A 9 -3.14 6.47 2.80
CA GLU A 9 -3.67 7.82 2.58
C GLU A 9 -2.82 8.61 1.60
N PRO A 10 -3.39 9.63 0.95
CA PRO A 10 -2.62 10.55 0.13
C PRO A 10 -1.58 11.31 0.95
N VAL A 11 -0.48 11.63 0.29
CA VAL A 11 0.61 12.41 0.88
C VAL A 11 0.27 13.90 0.82
N THR A 12 0.29 14.58 1.96
CA THR A 12 0.10 16.04 2.00
C THR A 12 1.40 16.80 2.06
N GLY A 13 2.47 16.17 2.52
CA GLY A 13 3.77 16.83 2.53
C GLY A 13 4.89 15.88 2.93
N VAL A 14 6.07 16.20 2.45
CA VAL A 14 7.31 15.53 2.83
C VAL A 14 8.31 16.62 3.16
N GLU A 15 8.85 16.60 4.38
CA GLU A 15 9.87 17.54 4.80
C GLU A 15 11.22 16.82 4.85
N ASP A 16 12.18 17.34 4.11
CA ASP A 16 13.57 16.85 4.15
C ASP A 16 14.47 18.02 4.54
N PRO A 17 14.83 18.11 5.83
CA PRO A 17 15.66 19.24 6.29
C PRO A 17 17.11 19.18 5.81
N GLY A 18 17.52 18.04 5.22
CA GLY A 18 18.88 17.89 4.74
C GLY A 18 19.87 17.52 5.82
N GLY A 19 21.13 17.42 5.46
CA GLY A 19 22.19 17.01 6.36
C GLY A 19 21.98 15.57 6.83
N ASP A 20 22.16 15.33 8.11
CA ASP A 20 21.98 14.03 8.74
C ASP A 20 20.66 13.91 9.52
N LYS A 21 19.78 14.88 9.36
CA LYS A 21 18.47 14.88 10.04
C LYS A 21 17.48 13.99 9.30
N ASP A 22 16.58 13.36 10.06
CA ASP A 22 15.51 12.54 9.51
C ASP A 22 14.49 13.41 8.77
N GLY A 23 13.83 12.81 7.78
CA GLY A 23 12.71 13.44 7.11
C GLY A 23 11.41 13.23 7.87
N VAL A 24 10.36 13.95 7.45
CA VAL A 24 9.01 13.82 8.02
C VAL A 24 8.01 13.67 6.90
N LEU A 25 7.18 12.64 7.00
CA LEU A 25 6.06 12.38 6.08
C LEU A 25 4.78 12.83 6.76
N LYS A 26 3.93 13.57 6.02
CA LYS A 26 2.59 13.96 6.48
C LYS A 26 1.54 13.43 5.53
N LEU A 27 0.51 12.82 6.09
CA LEU A 27 -0.59 12.21 5.35
C LEU A 27 -1.89 12.96 5.56
N LYS A 28 -2.83 12.76 4.65
CA LYS A 28 -4.09 13.50 4.62
C LYS A 28 -4.94 13.32 5.88
N ASP A 29 -4.88 12.16 6.52
CA ASP A 29 -5.62 11.89 7.75
C ASP A 29 -5.00 12.51 9.01
N GLY A 30 -3.90 13.24 8.86
CA GLY A 30 -3.17 13.84 9.97
C GLY A 30 -2.03 13.01 10.50
N THR A 31 -1.85 11.79 10.02
CA THR A 31 -0.75 10.93 10.45
C THR A 31 0.59 11.52 10.02
N SER A 32 1.56 11.49 10.91
CA SER A 32 2.94 11.91 10.66
C SER A 32 3.87 10.75 10.96
N CYS A 33 4.86 10.54 10.09
CA CYS A 33 5.87 9.51 10.28
C CYS A 33 7.26 10.08 10.08
N THR A 34 8.22 9.58 10.84
CA THR A 34 9.62 9.93 10.67
C THR A 34 10.26 9.03 9.63
N LEU A 35 10.97 9.64 8.69
CA LEU A 35 11.73 8.91 7.66
C LEU A 35 13.18 8.88 8.08
N GLY A 36 13.67 7.70 8.49
CA GLY A 36 15.05 7.56 8.98
C GLY A 36 16.07 7.81 7.87
N ARG A 37 16.88 8.85 8.02
CA ARG A 37 17.89 9.20 7.00
C ARG A 37 18.90 8.09 6.77
N GLN A 38 19.19 7.32 7.81
CA GLN A 38 20.14 6.21 7.74
C GLN A 38 19.57 4.94 7.14
N ASP A 39 18.26 4.91 6.90
CA ASP A 39 17.61 3.74 6.28
C ASP A 39 18.05 3.67 4.81
N LYS A 40 18.41 2.46 4.37
CA LYS A 40 18.85 2.24 2.99
C LYS A 40 17.77 2.60 1.96
N ARG A 41 16.51 2.57 2.38
CA ARG A 41 15.36 2.84 1.51
C ARG A 41 14.98 4.32 1.47
N PHE A 42 15.68 5.19 2.20
CA PHE A 42 15.30 6.59 2.35
C PHE A 42 15.09 7.27 0.99
N SER A 43 16.04 7.14 0.08
CA SER A 43 15.97 7.78 -1.24
C SER A 43 14.84 7.21 -2.11
N VAL A 44 14.60 5.89 -2.01
CA VAL A 44 13.49 5.23 -2.70
C VAL A 44 12.17 5.73 -2.15
N TRP A 45 12.05 5.82 -0.83
CA TRP A 45 10.86 6.35 -0.18
C TRP A 45 10.54 7.77 -0.64
N LEU A 46 11.55 8.66 -0.70
CA LEU A 46 11.33 10.03 -1.17
C LEU A 46 10.76 10.05 -2.60
N ARG A 47 11.24 9.15 -3.45
CA ARG A 47 10.77 9.05 -4.83
C ARG A 47 9.32 8.58 -4.90
N ILE A 48 8.98 7.53 -4.13
CA ILE A 48 7.61 7.01 -4.05
C ILE A 48 6.65 8.11 -3.56
N LEU A 49 7.04 8.80 -2.49
CA LEU A 49 6.20 9.82 -1.87
C LEU A 49 6.01 11.03 -2.78
N SER A 50 7.07 11.46 -3.47
CA SER A 50 6.99 12.57 -4.41
C SER A 50 6.03 12.24 -5.57
N GLY A 51 6.14 11.04 -6.13
CA GLY A 51 5.25 10.60 -7.20
C GLY A 51 3.80 10.50 -6.75
N ALA A 52 3.57 9.95 -5.56
CA ALA A 52 2.22 9.83 -5.00
C ALA A 52 1.61 11.20 -4.70
N GLN A 53 2.40 12.14 -4.18
CA GLN A 53 1.92 13.49 -3.91
C GLN A 53 1.48 14.19 -5.19
N LYS A 54 2.24 14.05 -6.27
CA LYS A 54 1.91 14.65 -7.55
C LYS A 54 0.64 14.09 -8.16
N SER A 55 0.42 12.78 -8.02
CA SER A 55 -0.73 12.11 -8.64
C SER A 55 -1.97 12.09 -7.74
N GLY A 56 -1.83 12.38 -6.45
CA GLY A 56 -2.92 12.27 -5.49
C GLY A 56 -3.20 10.84 -5.05
N MET A 57 -2.37 9.87 -5.47
CA MET A 57 -2.55 8.47 -5.08
C MET A 57 -2.18 8.24 -3.63
N PRO A 58 -3.00 7.48 -2.88
CA PRO A 58 -2.59 7.03 -1.55
C PRO A 58 -1.31 6.21 -1.59
N VAL A 59 -0.58 6.22 -0.48
CA VAL A 59 0.54 5.31 -0.25
C VAL A 59 0.23 4.42 0.93
N TYR A 60 0.82 3.22 0.92
CA TYR A 60 0.79 2.32 2.06
C TYR A 60 1.97 2.65 2.96
N VAL A 61 1.69 2.95 4.21
CA VAL A 61 2.72 3.31 5.19
C VAL A 61 2.51 2.49 6.45
N ALA A 62 3.53 1.77 6.87
CA ALA A 62 3.55 1.09 8.15
C ALA A 62 4.52 1.83 9.07
N CYS A 63 4.01 2.33 10.18
CA CYS A 63 4.79 3.10 11.15
C CYS A 63 4.98 2.29 12.42
N ALA A 64 6.21 2.29 12.94
CA ALA A 64 6.50 1.72 14.24
C ALA A 64 5.79 2.52 15.34
N PRO A 65 5.61 1.95 16.55
CA PRO A 65 4.98 2.65 17.66
C PRO A 65 5.63 4.00 18.00
N GLY A 66 6.91 4.15 17.79
CA GLY A 66 7.62 5.43 17.99
C GLY A 66 7.45 6.44 16.87
N GLY A 67 6.69 6.10 15.82
CA GLY A 67 6.43 7.00 14.70
C GLY A 67 7.40 6.86 13.53
N ALA A 68 8.39 5.99 13.62
CA ALA A 68 9.33 5.78 12.52
C ALA A 68 8.69 4.92 11.42
N ALA A 69 8.85 5.33 10.17
CA ALA A 69 8.36 4.55 9.04
C ALA A 69 9.16 3.24 8.94
N GLN A 70 8.44 2.13 8.81
CA GLN A 70 9.02 0.80 8.62
C GLN A 70 8.88 0.33 7.17
N THR A 71 7.76 0.66 6.54
CA THR A 71 7.47 0.24 5.17
C THR A 71 6.69 1.35 4.49
N ILE A 72 7.11 1.70 3.29
CA ILE A 72 6.39 2.62 2.41
C ILE A 72 6.33 1.98 1.04
N LEU A 73 5.12 1.79 0.54
CA LEU A 73 4.89 1.17 -0.77
C LEU A 73 3.94 2.04 -1.58
N PRO A 74 4.16 2.14 -2.90
CA PRO A 74 3.16 2.75 -3.76
C PRO A 74 1.94 1.84 -3.82
N MET A 75 0.77 2.43 -4.04
CA MET A 75 -0.43 1.66 -4.31
C MET A 75 -0.73 1.75 -5.80
N ALA A 76 -1.28 0.67 -6.35
CA ALA A 76 -1.64 0.63 -7.76
C ALA A 76 -3.09 0.20 -7.90
N ALA A 77 -3.78 0.83 -8.87
CA ALA A 77 -5.16 0.47 -9.17
C ALA A 77 -5.19 -0.86 -9.93
N ARG A 78 -5.98 -1.80 -9.45
CA ARG A 78 -6.12 -3.12 -10.07
C ARG A 78 -7.58 -3.57 -10.05
N THR A 79 -7.99 -4.27 -11.08
CA THR A 79 -9.29 -4.95 -11.11
C THR A 79 -9.09 -6.38 -10.66
N ILE A 80 -9.83 -6.80 -9.64
CA ILE A 80 -9.74 -8.15 -9.08
C ILE A 80 -10.62 -9.07 -9.92
N GLU A 81 -10.01 -10.09 -10.51
CA GLU A 81 -10.74 -11.04 -11.35
C GLU A 81 -11.31 -12.20 -10.54
N GLN A 82 -10.51 -12.75 -9.60
CA GLN A 82 -10.93 -13.89 -8.81
C GLN A 82 -10.18 -13.93 -7.48
N VAL A 83 -10.86 -14.33 -6.42
CA VAL A 83 -10.28 -14.63 -5.11
C VAL A 83 -10.44 -16.12 -4.86
N GLY A 84 -9.33 -16.81 -4.64
CA GLY A 84 -9.29 -18.27 -4.56
C GLY A 84 -8.97 -18.90 -5.90
N GLY A 85 -9.10 -20.20 -5.99
CA GLY A 85 -8.84 -20.93 -7.23
C GLY A 85 -7.41 -21.45 -7.33
N VAL A 86 -6.92 -21.60 -8.54
CA VAL A 86 -5.61 -22.19 -8.81
C VAL A 86 -4.50 -21.38 -8.14
N GLY A 87 -3.65 -22.04 -7.39
CA GLY A 87 -2.58 -21.41 -6.63
C GLY A 87 -2.90 -21.24 -5.15
N THR A 88 -4.16 -21.43 -4.74
CA THR A 88 -4.55 -21.38 -3.33
C THR A 88 -4.04 -22.60 -2.59
N THR A 89 -3.44 -22.36 -1.42
CA THR A 89 -2.96 -23.41 -0.52
C THR A 89 -3.57 -23.22 0.86
N ALA A 90 -3.19 -24.07 1.82
CA ALA A 90 -3.65 -23.94 3.21
C ALA A 90 -3.15 -22.63 3.86
N GLU A 91 -1.99 -22.12 3.42
CA GLU A 91 -1.37 -20.93 4.02
C GLU A 91 -1.75 -19.63 3.34
N ARG A 92 -2.25 -19.69 2.11
CA ARG A 92 -2.51 -18.48 1.33
C ARG A 92 -3.60 -18.67 0.29
N THR A 93 -4.36 -17.61 0.04
CA THR A 93 -5.38 -17.56 -1.00
C THR A 93 -4.83 -16.85 -2.22
N ALA A 94 -4.95 -17.47 -3.38
CA ALA A 94 -4.57 -16.85 -4.64
C ALA A 94 -5.57 -15.75 -5.00
N VAL A 95 -5.07 -14.62 -5.47
CA VAL A 95 -5.89 -13.49 -5.93
C VAL A 95 -5.46 -13.19 -7.36
N GLN A 96 -6.35 -13.43 -8.31
CA GLN A 96 -6.06 -13.18 -9.71
C GLN A 96 -6.44 -11.75 -10.07
N ILE A 97 -5.46 -11.03 -10.63
CA ILE A 97 -5.63 -9.65 -11.05
C ILE A 97 -5.89 -9.66 -12.55
N PHE A 98 -6.90 -8.89 -12.99
CA PHE A 98 -7.22 -8.78 -14.40
C PHE A 98 -6.02 -8.22 -15.19
N MET A 99 -5.64 -8.91 -16.25
CA MET A 99 -4.53 -8.56 -17.14
C MET A 99 -3.14 -8.55 -16.48
N ALA A 100 -3.01 -9.12 -15.30
CA ALA A 100 -1.70 -9.25 -14.66
C ALA A 100 -1.07 -10.60 -15.00
N PRO A 101 0.25 -10.65 -15.25
CA PRO A 101 0.90 -11.92 -15.57
C PRO A 101 1.12 -12.81 -14.36
N SER A 102 0.99 -12.27 -13.15
CA SER A 102 1.24 -12.97 -11.89
C SER A 102 0.01 -13.03 -11.03
N ILE A 103 -0.06 -14.05 -10.18
CA ILE A 103 -1.08 -14.16 -9.15
C ILE A 103 -0.53 -13.52 -7.87
N HIS A 104 -1.33 -12.71 -7.22
CA HIS A 104 -1.01 -12.16 -5.91
C HIS A 104 -1.59 -13.08 -4.83
N PHE A 105 -1.17 -12.89 -3.59
CA PHE A 105 -1.55 -13.81 -2.51
C PHE A 105 -2.07 -13.04 -1.30
N LEU A 106 -3.13 -13.59 -0.69
CA LEU A 106 -3.69 -13.11 0.56
C LEU A 106 -3.38 -14.17 1.63
N THR A 107 -2.65 -13.77 2.67
CA THR A 107 -2.31 -14.67 3.77
C THR A 107 -3.21 -14.45 4.97
N ALA A 108 -3.12 -15.33 5.97
CA ALA A 108 -3.94 -15.27 7.17
C ALA A 108 -3.77 -13.94 7.94
N ARG A 109 -2.57 -13.35 7.95
CA ARG A 109 -2.33 -12.09 8.66
C ARG A 109 -3.07 -10.89 8.05
N HIS A 110 -3.52 -11.02 6.82
CA HIS A 110 -4.30 -9.97 6.13
C HIS A 110 -5.66 -10.46 5.69
N ALA A 111 -6.18 -11.51 6.33
CA ALA A 111 -7.46 -12.12 5.97
C ALA A 111 -8.63 -11.13 6.04
N ALA A 112 -8.52 -10.08 6.84
CA ALA A 112 -9.56 -9.04 6.94
C ALA A 112 -9.79 -8.30 5.62
N LEU A 113 -8.86 -8.36 4.67
CA LEU A 113 -9.01 -7.74 3.34
C LEU A 113 -9.91 -8.55 2.41
N ARG A 114 -10.16 -9.82 2.72
CA ARG A 114 -10.89 -10.72 1.82
C ARG A 114 -12.28 -10.21 1.43
N PRO A 115 -13.12 -9.72 2.35
CA PRO A 115 -14.44 -9.21 1.95
C PRO A 115 -14.36 -8.08 0.93
N LEU A 116 -13.40 -7.18 1.08
CA LEU A 116 -13.21 -6.07 0.15
C LEU A 116 -12.78 -6.57 -1.24
N LEU A 117 -11.88 -7.56 -1.28
CA LEU A 117 -11.43 -8.15 -2.53
C LEU A 117 -12.58 -8.89 -3.23
N GLU A 118 -13.37 -9.64 -2.48
CA GLU A 118 -14.52 -10.37 -3.04
C GLU A 118 -15.60 -9.42 -3.57
N GLU A 119 -15.84 -8.31 -2.88
CA GLU A 119 -16.76 -7.28 -3.37
C GLU A 119 -16.27 -6.70 -4.69
N ALA A 120 -14.96 -6.44 -4.80
CA ALA A 120 -14.38 -5.89 -6.03
C ALA A 120 -14.54 -6.84 -7.21
N VAL A 121 -14.50 -8.15 -6.97
CA VAL A 121 -14.80 -9.15 -8.04
C VAL A 121 -16.22 -8.95 -8.57
N LYS A 122 -17.16 -8.73 -7.68
CA LYS A 122 -18.58 -8.57 -8.05
C LYS A 122 -18.84 -7.28 -8.80
N THR A 123 -18.25 -6.18 -8.34
CA THR A 123 -18.50 -4.85 -8.92
C THR A 123 -17.62 -4.56 -10.13
N GLN A 124 -16.50 -5.24 -10.26
CA GLN A 124 -15.46 -4.97 -11.28
C GLN A 124 -14.89 -3.56 -11.17
N GLU A 125 -15.07 -2.91 -10.03
CA GLU A 125 -14.49 -1.61 -9.76
C GLU A 125 -13.03 -1.78 -9.30
N PRO A 126 -12.11 -0.88 -9.72
CA PRO A 126 -10.72 -1.02 -9.32
C PRO A 126 -10.53 -0.79 -7.81
N LEU A 127 -9.60 -1.52 -7.24
CA LEU A 127 -9.08 -1.28 -5.90
C LEU A 127 -7.64 -0.81 -5.98
N LEU A 128 -7.23 -0.03 -5.00
CA LEU A 128 -5.82 0.28 -4.81
C LEU A 128 -5.21 -0.82 -3.94
N LEU A 129 -4.14 -1.41 -4.42
CA LEU A 129 -3.44 -2.49 -3.72
C LEU A 129 -2.02 -2.09 -3.39
N ALA A 130 -1.56 -2.46 -2.19
CA ALA A 130 -0.17 -2.44 -1.81
C ALA A 130 0.31 -3.89 -1.75
N VAL A 131 1.34 -4.21 -2.52
CA VAL A 131 1.83 -5.59 -2.68
C VAL A 131 3.30 -5.63 -2.33
N GLU A 132 3.71 -6.63 -1.57
CA GLU A 132 5.13 -6.84 -1.28
C GLU A 132 5.86 -7.33 -2.52
N PRO A 133 6.91 -6.62 -2.98
CA PRO A 133 7.54 -6.93 -4.27
C PRO A 133 8.14 -8.33 -4.37
N GLY A 134 8.68 -8.86 -3.29
CA GLY A 134 9.34 -10.17 -3.33
C GLY A 134 8.40 -11.35 -3.33
N THR A 135 7.30 -11.27 -2.60
CA THR A 135 6.39 -12.39 -2.36
C THR A 135 5.07 -12.27 -3.09
N LEU A 136 4.74 -11.10 -3.61
CA LEU A 136 3.45 -10.76 -4.21
C LEU A 136 2.29 -10.86 -3.22
N GLU A 137 2.58 -10.81 -1.92
CA GLU A 137 1.57 -10.79 -0.88
C GLU A 137 0.86 -9.44 -0.85
N ILE A 138 -0.48 -9.45 -0.79
CA ILE A 138 -1.27 -8.24 -0.65
C ILE A 138 -1.20 -7.79 0.80
N LEU A 139 -0.59 -6.64 1.04
CA LEU A 139 -0.42 -6.07 2.37
C LEU A 139 -1.53 -5.10 2.74
N GLY A 140 -2.14 -4.46 1.75
CA GLY A 140 -3.21 -3.52 1.97
C GLY A 140 -4.06 -3.33 0.73
N ALA A 141 -5.30 -2.94 0.95
CA ALA A 141 -6.23 -2.65 -0.13
C ALA A 141 -7.23 -1.60 0.34
N ARG A 142 -7.63 -0.71 -0.55
CA ARG A 142 -8.68 0.26 -0.27
C ARG A 142 -9.34 0.70 -1.57
N LYS A 143 -10.53 1.26 -1.46
CA LYS A 143 -11.18 1.90 -2.60
C LYS A 143 -10.42 3.20 -2.93
N PRO A 144 -10.36 3.61 -4.21
CA PRO A 144 -9.77 4.89 -4.56
C PRO A 144 -10.48 6.03 -3.83
N PRO A 145 -9.75 7.09 -3.43
CA PRO A 145 -10.40 8.26 -2.85
C PRO A 145 -11.41 8.87 -3.81
N GLU A 146 -12.47 9.43 -3.25
CA GLU A 146 -13.49 10.10 -4.04
C GLU A 146 -12.88 11.25 -4.84
N GLY A 147 -13.22 11.34 -6.11
CA GLY A 147 -12.68 12.38 -7.00
C GLY A 147 -11.34 12.05 -7.63
N LEU A 148 -10.69 10.96 -7.22
CA LEU A 148 -9.45 10.51 -7.86
C LEU A 148 -9.79 9.62 -9.04
N ASP A 149 -9.36 10.03 -10.24
CA ASP A 149 -9.53 9.25 -11.44
C ASP A 149 -8.37 8.25 -11.55
N VAL A 150 -8.70 6.96 -11.47
CA VAL A 150 -7.71 5.89 -11.54
C VAL A 150 -8.04 4.97 -12.70
N THR A 151 -7.00 4.57 -13.44
CA THR A 151 -7.12 3.59 -14.51
C THR A 151 -6.34 2.35 -14.10
N PRO A 152 -7.00 1.19 -13.98
CA PRO A 152 -6.30 -0.06 -13.67
C PRO A 152 -5.37 -0.43 -14.82
N ILE A 153 -4.27 -1.03 -14.45
CA ILE A 153 -3.30 -1.54 -15.43
C ILE A 153 -3.51 -3.03 -15.59
#